data_2cca78822caf996c5aab6f38d310fc79
#
_entry.id   2cca78822caf996c5aab6f38d310fc79
#
_cell.length_a   1.000
_cell.length_b   1.000
_cell.length_c   1.000
_cell.angle_alpha   90.00
_cell.angle_beta   90.00
_cell.angle_gamma   90.00
#
_symmetry.space_group_name_H-M   'P 1'
#
loop_
_entity.id
_entity.type
_entity.pdbx_description
1 polymer ?
#
loop_
_entity_poly.entity_id
_entity_poly.type
_entity_poly.pdbx_seq_one_letter_code
_entity_poly.pdbx_strand_id
1 'polypeptide(L)'
;MTVGEFRHLSDEEVVCLARLRVVKATFEAPDGSTFERDVIRNMAVVAMVPIHEDGTVSLVRQYRGPVDAHLLEIPAGLCDVEGEAPEATAARELHEELGLHADRLELVTEYWPVAGFADQYVRLFLATGLTRGTPAREGVEEQHMTEERVSLDDVDRLIADGTIRDSKTIIGLLLARDHRARTR
;
A
#
# COMPACT_ATOMS: atom_id res chain seq x y z
N MET A 1 23.09 -22.87 -23.06
CA MET A 1 21.86 -23.51 -22.60
C MET A 1 20.95 -22.37 -22.13
N THR A 2 19.83 -22.15 -22.81
CA THR A 2 18.78 -21.25 -22.32
C THR A 2 18.24 -21.85 -21.03
N VAL A 3 18.41 -21.15 -19.92
CA VAL A 3 17.75 -21.51 -18.65
C VAL A 3 16.26 -21.41 -18.91
N GLY A 4 15.53 -22.50 -18.79
CA GLY A 4 14.08 -22.50 -18.90
C GLY A 4 13.45 -21.55 -17.86
N GLU A 5 12.24 -21.09 -18.09
CA GLU A 5 11.54 -20.18 -17.18
C GLU A 5 10.55 -20.94 -16.31
N PHE A 6 10.31 -20.46 -15.08
CA PHE A 6 9.18 -20.90 -14.28
C PHE A 6 7.87 -20.43 -14.90
N ARG A 7 6.86 -21.28 -14.89
CA ARG A 7 5.56 -20.97 -15.46
C ARG A 7 4.43 -21.33 -14.51
N HIS A 8 3.53 -20.39 -14.26
CA HIS A 8 2.26 -20.66 -13.58
C HIS A 8 1.34 -21.45 -14.52
N LEU A 9 0.77 -22.55 -14.04
CA LEU A 9 -0.10 -23.43 -14.84
C LEU A 9 -1.57 -23.26 -14.49
N SER A 10 -1.92 -23.30 -13.21
CA SER A 10 -3.32 -23.27 -12.77
C SER A 10 -3.44 -22.84 -11.30
N ASP A 11 -4.63 -22.36 -10.95
CA ASP A 11 -5.08 -22.16 -9.57
C ASP A 11 -6.27 -23.09 -9.30
N GLU A 12 -6.18 -23.86 -8.23
CA GLU A 12 -7.30 -24.56 -7.62
C GLU A 12 -7.77 -23.76 -6.40
N GLU A 13 -9.04 -23.31 -6.41
CA GLU A 13 -9.58 -22.53 -5.32
C GLU A 13 -9.78 -23.38 -4.07
N VAL A 14 -9.16 -22.97 -2.96
CA VAL A 14 -9.33 -23.62 -1.65
C VAL A 14 -10.43 -22.91 -0.85
N VAL A 15 -10.41 -21.57 -0.82
CA VAL A 15 -11.44 -20.76 -0.20
C VAL A 15 -11.53 -19.37 -0.84
N CYS A 16 -12.76 -18.90 -1.05
CA CYS A 16 -13.03 -17.55 -1.52
C CYS A 16 -13.79 -16.77 -0.41
N LEU A 17 -13.21 -15.67 0.02
CA LEU A 17 -13.77 -14.75 1.00
C LEU A 17 -14.03 -13.38 0.34
N ALA A 18 -14.70 -12.49 1.05
CA ALA A 18 -15.12 -11.20 0.49
C ALA A 18 -13.97 -10.36 -0.10
N ARG A 19 -12.78 -10.42 0.50
CA ARG A 19 -11.63 -9.58 0.12
C ARG A 19 -10.36 -10.35 -0.22
N LEU A 20 -10.36 -11.67 -0.11
CA LEU A 20 -9.20 -12.50 -0.44
C LEU A 20 -9.62 -13.89 -0.91
N ARG A 21 -8.78 -14.49 -1.74
CA ARG A 21 -8.96 -15.85 -2.25
C ARG A 21 -7.71 -16.65 -1.98
N VAL A 22 -7.84 -17.81 -1.34
CA VAL A 22 -6.73 -18.76 -1.15
C VAL A 22 -6.82 -19.81 -2.21
N VAL A 23 -5.72 -20.04 -2.91
CA VAL A 23 -5.62 -21.03 -3.98
C VAL A 23 -4.43 -21.95 -3.75
N LYS A 24 -4.52 -23.19 -4.25
CA LYS A 24 -3.39 -24.05 -4.50
C LYS A 24 -2.94 -23.82 -5.94
N ALA A 25 -1.82 -23.12 -6.11
CA ALA A 25 -1.27 -22.77 -7.41
C ALA A 25 -0.25 -23.82 -7.86
N THR A 26 -0.37 -24.31 -9.09
CA THR A 26 0.56 -25.23 -9.71
C THR A 26 1.51 -24.50 -10.65
N PHE A 27 2.79 -24.80 -10.54
CA PHE A 27 3.85 -24.23 -11.35
C PHE A 27 4.67 -25.32 -12.03
N GLU A 28 5.26 -24.98 -13.18
CA GLU A 28 6.27 -25.77 -13.86
C GLU A 28 7.64 -25.13 -13.66
N ALA A 29 8.60 -25.94 -13.25
CA ALA A 29 10.01 -25.55 -13.13
C ALA A 29 10.74 -25.65 -14.50
N PRO A 30 11.93 -25.02 -14.64
CA PRO A 30 12.71 -25.04 -15.88
C PRO A 30 13.10 -26.43 -16.42
N ASP A 31 13.09 -27.45 -15.58
CA ASP A 31 13.37 -28.86 -15.94
C ASP A 31 12.12 -29.63 -16.33
N GLY A 32 10.95 -29.00 -16.37
CA GLY A 32 9.64 -29.57 -16.68
C GLY A 32 8.96 -30.29 -15.51
N SER A 33 9.58 -30.31 -14.33
CA SER A 33 8.91 -30.79 -13.12
C SER A 33 7.82 -29.82 -12.64
N THR A 34 6.79 -30.34 -11.99
CA THR A 34 5.72 -29.52 -11.43
C THR A 34 5.78 -29.47 -9.91
N PHE A 35 5.34 -28.35 -9.32
CA PHE A 35 5.24 -28.17 -7.88
C PHE A 35 4.06 -27.26 -7.53
N GLU A 36 3.60 -27.36 -6.29
CA GLU A 36 2.46 -26.58 -5.80
C GLU A 36 2.88 -25.58 -4.70
N ARG A 37 2.11 -24.49 -4.59
CA ARG A 37 2.21 -23.50 -3.51
C ARG A 37 0.81 -23.05 -3.09
N ASP A 38 0.63 -22.84 -1.80
CA ASP A 38 -0.55 -22.15 -1.29
C ASP A 38 -0.31 -20.64 -1.47
N VAL A 39 -1.24 -19.97 -2.16
CA VAL A 39 -1.11 -18.55 -2.53
C VAL A 39 -2.37 -17.80 -2.14
N ILE A 40 -2.19 -16.62 -1.57
CA ILE A 40 -3.28 -15.66 -1.35
C ILE A 40 -3.34 -14.71 -2.55
N ARG A 41 -4.46 -14.74 -3.27
CA ARG A 41 -4.77 -13.80 -4.35
C ARG A 41 -5.45 -12.57 -3.77
N ASN A 42 -4.87 -11.40 -3.98
CA ASN A 42 -5.33 -10.12 -3.44
C ASN A 42 -5.61 -9.09 -4.55
N MET A 43 -6.43 -8.11 -4.22
CA MET A 43 -6.55 -6.90 -5.02
C MET A 43 -5.28 -6.06 -4.91
N ALA A 44 -5.01 -5.28 -5.97
CA ALA A 44 -3.97 -4.26 -5.92
C ALA A 44 -4.33 -3.17 -4.90
N VAL A 45 -3.31 -2.49 -4.40
CA VAL A 45 -3.41 -1.42 -3.40
C VAL A 45 -2.75 -0.16 -3.95
N VAL A 46 -3.36 0.98 -3.69
CA VAL A 46 -2.71 2.28 -3.81
C VAL A 46 -2.34 2.79 -2.43
N ALA A 47 -1.17 3.42 -2.31
CA ALA A 47 -0.73 4.06 -1.08
C ALA A 47 -0.19 5.45 -1.39
N MET A 48 -0.47 6.44 -0.54
CA MET A 48 -0.12 7.82 -0.80
C MET A 48 0.68 8.42 0.34
N VAL A 49 1.72 9.21 0.01
CA VAL A 49 2.43 10.05 0.98
C VAL A 49 1.98 11.50 0.79
N PRO A 50 1.05 12.00 1.62
CA PRO A 50 0.56 13.37 1.52
C PRO A 50 1.60 14.34 2.12
N ILE A 51 2.34 15.05 1.25
CA ILE A 51 3.43 15.94 1.65
C ILE A 51 2.93 17.39 1.65
N HIS A 52 3.03 18.03 2.82
CA HIS A 52 2.71 19.44 2.99
C HIS A 52 3.88 20.34 2.65
N GLU A 53 3.60 21.62 2.36
CA GLU A 53 4.61 22.63 2.00
C GLU A 53 5.68 22.82 3.09
N ASP A 54 5.31 22.62 4.36
CA ASP A 54 6.22 22.73 5.51
C ASP A 54 7.14 21.51 5.67
N GLY A 55 7.00 20.48 4.80
CA GLY A 55 7.79 19.25 4.83
C GLY A 55 7.29 18.23 5.85
N THR A 56 6.10 18.40 6.40
CA THR A 56 5.41 17.36 7.17
C THR A 56 4.58 16.49 6.24
N VAL A 57 4.19 15.30 6.73
CA VAL A 57 3.29 14.37 6.04
C VAL A 57 2.12 14.02 6.94
N SER A 58 0.92 13.87 6.36
CA SER A 58 -0.25 13.35 7.06
C SER A 58 -0.25 11.83 7.05
N LEU A 59 -0.36 11.23 8.21
CA LEU A 59 -0.50 9.79 8.44
C LEU A 59 -1.85 9.51 9.11
N VAL A 60 -2.31 8.28 9.02
CA VAL A 60 -3.48 7.77 9.72
C VAL A 60 -3.07 6.81 10.82
N ARG A 61 -3.62 6.97 12.02
CA ARG A 61 -3.52 5.97 13.08
C ARG A 61 -4.79 5.16 13.08
N GLN A 62 -4.67 3.86 12.77
CA GLN A 62 -5.81 2.96 12.68
C GLN A 62 -5.53 1.62 13.36
N TYR A 63 -6.60 0.97 13.81
CA TYR A 63 -6.53 -0.38 14.34
C TYR A 63 -6.43 -1.40 13.20
N ARG A 64 -5.48 -2.32 13.31
CA ARG A 64 -5.29 -3.44 12.38
C ARG A 64 -5.59 -4.76 13.09
N GLY A 65 -6.80 -5.29 12.90
CA GLY A 65 -7.27 -6.53 13.52
C GLY A 65 -6.32 -7.74 13.35
N PRO A 66 -5.70 -7.98 12.18
CA PRO A 66 -4.78 -9.11 12.01
C PRO A 66 -3.56 -9.11 12.94
N VAL A 67 -3.13 -7.95 13.40
CA VAL A 67 -1.96 -7.80 14.31
C VAL A 67 -2.35 -7.29 15.70
N ASP A 68 -3.65 -7.11 15.94
CA ASP A 68 -4.24 -6.62 17.21
C ASP A 68 -3.53 -5.37 17.74
N ALA A 69 -3.32 -4.38 16.86
CA ALA A 69 -2.57 -3.16 17.20
C ALA A 69 -3.05 -1.94 16.42
N HIS A 70 -2.88 -0.76 17.02
CA HIS A 70 -2.95 0.50 16.29
C HIS A 70 -1.61 0.77 15.61
N LEU A 71 -1.66 0.96 14.29
CA LEU A 71 -0.50 1.31 13.49
C LEU A 71 -0.60 2.75 12.99
N LEU A 72 0.55 3.39 12.84
CA LEU A 72 0.67 4.69 12.17
C LEU A 72 1.09 4.43 10.72
N GLU A 73 0.23 4.81 9.78
CA GLU A 73 0.33 4.41 8.38
C GLU A 73 0.13 5.59 7.44
N ILE A 74 0.71 5.50 6.24
CA ILE A 74 0.26 6.35 5.12
C ILE A 74 -1.13 5.90 4.67
N PRO A 75 -2.01 6.82 4.20
CA PRO A 75 -3.30 6.46 3.63
C PRO A 75 -3.14 5.46 2.48
N ALA A 76 -4.05 4.49 2.41
CA ALA A 76 -3.99 3.43 1.41
C ALA A 76 -5.34 2.72 1.24
N GLY A 77 -5.71 2.41 0.01
CA GLY A 77 -6.94 1.71 -0.30
C GLY A 77 -6.83 0.66 -1.38
N LEU A 78 -7.87 -0.13 -1.54
CA LEU A 78 -7.95 -1.19 -2.53
C LEU A 78 -8.39 -0.64 -3.90
N CYS A 79 -7.80 -1.18 -4.98
CA CYS A 79 -8.29 -0.97 -6.34
C CYS A 79 -9.49 -1.91 -6.59
N ASP A 80 -10.63 -1.65 -5.95
CA ASP A 80 -11.81 -2.50 -5.94
C ASP A 80 -12.94 -2.00 -6.86
N VAL A 81 -12.77 -0.83 -7.47
CA VAL A 81 -13.71 -0.29 -8.46
C VAL A 81 -13.25 -0.70 -9.87
N GLU A 82 -14.09 -1.47 -10.55
CA GLU A 82 -13.77 -1.98 -11.90
C GLU A 82 -13.57 -0.83 -12.91
N GLY A 83 -12.43 -0.83 -13.59
CA GLY A 83 -12.08 0.18 -14.59
C GLY A 83 -11.57 1.51 -14.03
N GLU A 84 -11.50 1.67 -12.69
CA GLU A 84 -10.92 2.86 -12.08
C GLU A 84 -9.39 2.85 -12.27
N ALA A 85 -8.83 3.97 -12.74
CA ALA A 85 -7.38 4.12 -12.84
C ALA A 85 -6.75 4.22 -11.45
N PRO A 86 -5.53 3.69 -11.23
CA PRO A 86 -4.88 3.73 -9.91
C PRO A 86 -4.73 5.14 -9.32
N GLU A 87 -4.52 6.15 -10.18
CA GLU A 87 -4.44 7.55 -9.78
C GLU A 87 -5.79 8.07 -9.26
N ALA A 88 -6.90 7.63 -9.88
CA ALA A 88 -8.25 7.99 -9.45
C ALA A 88 -8.59 7.33 -8.11
N THR A 89 -8.23 6.04 -7.94
CA THR A 89 -8.33 5.33 -6.66
C THR A 89 -7.52 6.06 -5.58
N ALA A 90 -6.29 6.45 -5.88
CA ALA A 90 -5.43 7.17 -4.92
C ALA A 90 -6.04 8.53 -4.50
N ALA A 91 -6.63 9.28 -5.44
CA ALA A 91 -7.30 10.54 -5.13
C ALA A 91 -8.56 10.33 -4.27
N ARG A 92 -9.36 9.30 -4.56
CA ARG A 92 -10.56 8.94 -3.81
C ARG A 92 -10.21 8.55 -2.38
N GLU A 93 -9.29 7.60 -2.18
CA GLU A 93 -8.86 7.12 -0.87
C GLU A 93 -8.22 8.22 -0.01
N LEU A 94 -7.40 9.10 -0.63
CA LEU A 94 -6.83 10.25 0.07
C LEU A 94 -7.92 11.19 0.61
N HIS A 95 -9.00 11.37 -0.17
CA HIS A 95 -10.14 12.17 0.25
C HIS A 95 -10.96 11.45 1.34
N GLU A 96 -11.27 10.17 1.16
CA GLU A 96 -12.10 9.39 2.09
C GLU A 96 -11.45 9.31 3.47
N GLU A 97 -10.19 8.94 3.56
CA GLU A 97 -9.50 8.76 4.84
C GLU A 97 -9.11 10.08 5.53
N LEU A 98 -8.59 11.05 4.77
CA LEU A 98 -8.01 12.27 5.32
C LEU A 98 -8.76 13.58 4.95
N GLY A 99 -9.72 13.53 4.03
CA GLY A 99 -10.34 14.73 3.49
C GLY A 99 -9.36 15.61 2.72
N LEU A 100 -8.31 15.04 2.14
CA LEU A 100 -7.32 15.78 1.37
C LEU A 100 -7.54 15.61 -0.13
N HIS A 101 -7.34 16.69 -0.87
CA HIS A 101 -7.20 16.68 -2.33
C HIS A 101 -5.77 17.07 -2.66
N ALA A 102 -5.19 16.42 -3.66
CA ALA A 102 -3.85 16.69 -4.15
C ALA A 102 -3.89 17.25 -5.57
N ASP A 103 -3.16 18.31 -5.84
CA ASP A 103 -3.02 18.84 -7.21
C ASP A 103 -2.18 17.88 -8.07
N ARG A 104 -1.28 17.11 -7.44
CA ARG A 104 -0.41 16.16 -8.12
C ARG A 104 -0.29 14.87 -7.33
N LEU A 105 -0.52 13.76 -8.03
CA LEU A 105 -0.19 12.40 -7.62
C LEU A 105 0.93 11.89 -8.52
N GLU A 106 2.09 11.61 -7.94
CA GLU A 106 3.26 11.12 -8.68
C GLU A 106 3.55 9.67 -8.26
N LEU A 107 3.41 8.71 -9.19
CA LEU A 107 3.80 7.33 -8.96
C LEU A 107 5.32 7.25 -8.81
N VAL A 108 5.80 6.80 -7.65
CA VAL A 108 7.24 6.74 -7.36
C VAL A 108 7.79 5.33 -7.33
N THR A 109 6.97 4.35 -7.02
CA THR A 109 7.36 2.93 -7.07
C THR A 109 6.16 2.01 -7.05
N GLU A 110 6.40 0.78 -7.48
CA GLU A 110 5.47 -0.33 -7.40
C GLU A 110 6.22 -1.54 -6.83
N TYR A 111 5.56 -2.33 -5.96
CA TYR A 111 6.22 -3.46 -5.30
C TYR A 111 5.24 -4.49 -4.74
N TRP A 112 5.75 -5.67 -4.41
CA TRP A 112 5.04 -6.75 -3.72
C TRP A 112 5.49 -6.81 -2.26
N PRO A 113 4.65 -6.47 -1.28
CA PRO A 113 5.03 -6.47 0.14
C PRO A 113 5.25 -7.89 0.69
N VAL A 114 4.60 -8.90 0.11
CA VAL A 114 4.56 -10.28 0.63
C VAL A 114 4.69 -11.35 -0.47
N ALA A 115 5.55 -11.13 -1.46
CA ALA A 115 5.73 -11.98 -2.63
C ALA A 115 6.02 -13.48 -2.34
N GLY A 116 6.33 -13.84 -1.09
CA GLY A 116 6.57 -15.22 -0.68
C GLY A 116 5.30 -16.09 -0.62
N PHE A 117 4.11 -15.49 -0.47
CA PHE A 117 2.86 -16.24 -0.36
C PHE A 117 1.62 -15.50 -0.87
N ALA A 118 1.74 -14.24 -1.28
CA ALA A 118 0.62 -13.46 -1.82
C ALA A 118 1.06 -12.61 -3.01
N ASP A 119 0.10 -12.31 -3.89
CA ASP A 119 0.32 -11.49 -5.08
C ASP A 119 -0.12 -10.03 -4.89
N GLN A 120 -0.35 -9.59 -3.65
CA GLN A 120 -0.70 -8.21 -3.38
C GLN A 120 0.33 -7.26 -4.00
N TYR A 121 -0.16 -6.33 -4.79
CA TYR A 121 0.64 -5.36 -5.53
C TYR A 121 0.33 -3.95 -5.06
N VAL A 122 1.36 -3.20 -4.69
CA VAL A 122 1.21 -1.83 -4.16
C VAL A 122 1.77 -0.83 -5.14
N ARG A 123 0.96 0.18 -5.49
CA ARG A 123 1.38 1.39 -6.20
C ARG A 123 1.49 2.53 -5.21
N LEU A 124 2.66 3.13 -5.10
CA LEU A 124 2.95 4.17 -4.13
C LEU A 124 3.10 5.51 -4.82
N PHE A 125 2.32 6.49 -4.36
CA PHE A 125 2.28 7.85 -4.88
C PHE A 125 2.78 8.86 -3.85
N LEU A 126 3.46 9.92 -4.33
CA LEU A 126 3.60 11.16 -3.58
C LEU A 126 2.43 12.07 -3.94
N ALA A 127 1.77 12.62 -2.94
CA ALA A 127 0.66 13.56 -3.08
C ALA A 127 1.11 14.95 -2.63
N THR A 128 1.05 15.93 -3.53
CA THR A 128 1.50 17.32 -3.28
C THR A 128 0.44 18.34 -3.75
N GLY A 129 0.59 19.60 -3.34
CA GLY A 129 -0.42 20.63 -3.60
C GLY A 129 -1.71 20.32 -2.83
N LEU A 130 -1.57 20.02 -1.53
CA LEU A 130 -2.68 19.52 -0.72
C LEU A 130 -3.65 20.63 -0.34
N THR A 131 -4.95 20.38 -0.56
CA THR A 131 -6.04 21.19 -0.07
C THR A 131 -6.96 20.37 0.82
N ARG A 132 -7.54 21.02 1.85
CA ARG A 132 -8.36 20.35 2.86
C ARG A 132 -9.84 20.39 2.48
N GLY A 133 -10.48 19.23 2.49
CA GLY A 133 -11.92 19.01 2.47
C GLY A 133 -12.40 18.29 3.74
N THR A 134 -13.55 17.64 3.66
CA THR A 134 -14.12 16.83 4.76
C THR A 134 -13.93 15.35 4.44
N PRO A 135 -13.35 14.54 5.35
CA PRO A 135 -13.22 13.09 5.16
C PRO A 135 -14.59 12.42 4.97
N ALA A 136 -14.62 11.34 4.17
CA ALA A 136 -15.82 10.56 3.89
C ALA A 136 -15.61 9.07 4.26
N ARG A 137 -15.24 8.81 5.51
CA ARG A 137 -14.88 7.48 6.05
C ARG A 137 -16.07 6.55 6.09
N GLU A 138 -15.93 5.34 5.56
CA GLU A 138 -17.02 4.38 5.41
C GLU A 138 -16.92 3.19 6.38
N GLY A 139 -15.76 2.60 6.58
CA GLY A 139 -15.52 1.43 7.42
C GLY A 139 -15.57 1.73 8.92
N VAL A 140 -15.87 0.72 9.75
CA VAL A 140 -15.84 0.88 11.23
C VAL A 140 -14.46 1.28 11.71
N GLU A 141 -13.41 0.65 11.20
CA GLU A 141 -12.03 0.99 11.53
C GLU A 141 -11.70 2.41 11.09
N GLU A 142 -12.16 2.84 9.92
CA GLU A 142 -11.92 4.19 9.40
C GLU A 142 -12.61 5.27 10.21
N GLN A 143 -13.84 5.02 10.73
CA GLN A 143 -14.55 5.96 11.60
C GLN A 143 -13.77 6.27 12.89
N HIS A 144 -12.91 5.34 13.33
CA HIS A 144 -12.05 5.48 14.51
C HIS A 144 -10.61 5.90 14.18
N MET A 145 -10.29 6.13 12.91
CA MET A 145 -8.98 6.66 12.50
C MET A 145 -8.76 8.08 13.02
N THR A 146 -7.51 8.37 13.37
CA THR A 146 -7.06 9.75 13.64
C THR A 146 -5.93 10.14 12.70
N GLU A 147 -5.93 11.40 12.30
CA GLU A 147 -4.81 11.95 11.53
C GLU A 147 -3.69 12.37 12.47
N GLU A 148 -2.45 12.03 12.11
CA GLU A 148 -1.24 12.54 12.76
C GLU A 148 -0.30 13.12 11.71
N ARG A 149 0.33 14.24 12.06
CA ARG A 149 1.34 14.87 11.19
C ARG A 149 2.73 14.61 11.75
N VAL A 150 3.64 14.14 10.91
CA VAL A 150 5.03 13.89 11.24
C VAL A 150 5.96 14.63 10.28
N SER A 151 7.13 15.05 10.78
CA SER A 151 8.16 15.61 9.92
C SER A 151 8.88 14.52 9.13
N LEU A 152 9.18 14.75 7.85
CA LEU A 152 10.07 13.88 7.08
C LEU A 152 11.48 13.82 7.68
N ASP A 153 11.88 14.81 8.47
CA ASP A 153 13.18 14.83 9.13
C ASP A 153 13.24 13.86 10.35
N ASP A 154 12.07 13.40 10.86
CA ASP A 154 11.95 12.46 11.97
C ASP A 154 11.87 10.99 11.54
N VAL A 155 11.82 10.69 10.24
CA VAL A 155 11.51 9.36 9.69
C VAL A 155 12.43 8.28 10.26
N ASP A 156 13.75 8.50 10.27
CA ASP A 156 14.71 7.52 10.76
C ASP A 156 14.50 7.19 12.24
N ARG A 157 14.18 8.19 13.05
CA ARG A 157 13.87 8.01 14.48
C ARG A 157 12.58 7.23 14.66
N LEU A 158 11.50 7.59 13.95
CA LEU A 158 10.19 6.94 14.06
C LEU A 158 10.21 5.47 13.61
N ILE A 159 11.09 5.12 12.66
CA ILE A 159 11.33 3.73 12.27
C ILE A 159 12.17 3.01 13.33
N ALA A 160 13.26 3.62 13.78
CA ALA A 160 14.17 3.01 14.72
C ALA A 160 13.55 2.73 16.11
N ASP A 161 12.67 3.62 16.59
CA ASP A 161 11.98 3.45 17.88
C ASP A 161 10.71 2.57 17.78
N GLY A 162 10.34 2.12 16.55
CA GLY A 162 9.20 1.26 16.31
C GLY A 162 7.84 1.99 16.35
N THR A 163 7.82 3.31 16.31
CA THR A 163 6.57 4.09 16.14
C THR A 163 5.93 3.79 14.79
N ILE A 164 6.75 3.66 13.73
CA ILE A 164 6.31 3.23 12.39
C ILE A 164 6.81 1.81 12.14
N ARG A 165 5.88 0.89 11.90
CA ARG A 165 6.15 -0.55 11.69
C ARG A 165 5.54 -1.09 10.40
N ASP A 166 4.64 -0.35 9.76
CA ASP A 166 4.00 -0.77 8.52
C ASP A 166 4.95 -0.61 7.33
N SER A 167 5.07 -1.65 6.52
CA SER A 167 6.04 -1.72 5.41
C SER A 167 5.81 -0.64 4.34
N LYS A 168 4.55 -0.41 3.93
CA LYS A 168 4.23 0.61 2.92
C LYS A 168 4.56 2.02 3.42
N THR A 169 4.35 2.27 4.71
CA THR A 169 4.65 3.53 5.38
C THR A 169 6.16 3.77 5.46
N ILE A 170 6.93 2.75 5.87
CA ILE A 170 8.39 2.82 5.89
C ILE A 170 8.94 3.15 4.51
N ILE A 171 8.54 2.38 3.48
CA ILE A 171 8.99 2.59 2.09
C ILE A 171 8.58 3.99 1.61
N GLY A 172 7.32 4.37 1.81
CA GLY A 172 6.79 5.65 1.36
C GLY A 172 7.52 6.85 1.95
N LEU A 173 7.72 6.84 3.26
CA LEU A 173 8.39 7.95 3.96
C LEU A 173 9.87 8.07 3.59
N LEU A 174 10.58 6.96 3.42
CA LEU A 174 11.97 6.97 2.97
C LEU A 174 12.08 7.54 1.56
N LEU A 175 11.22 7.13 0.63
CA LEU A 175 11.20 7.65 -0.73
C LEU A 175 10.79 9.13 -0.79
N ALA A 176 9.81 9.55 0.01
CA ALA A 176 9.39 10.96 0.10
C ALA A 176 10.53 11.86 0.62
N ARG A 177 11.25 11.42 1.65
CA ARG A 177 12.41 12.14 2.18
C ARG A 177 13.51 12.29 1.11
N ASP A 178 13.83 11.20 0.42
CA ASP A 178 14.86 11.21 -0.62
C ASP A 178 14.44 12.05 -1.84
N HIS A 179 13.15 12.04 -2.20
CA HIS A 179 12.60 12.91 -3.24
C HIS A 179 12.75 14.39 -2.86
N ARG A 180 12.37 14.76 -1.64
CA ARG A 180 12.52 16.14 -1.13
C ARG A 180 13.98 16.61 -1.11
N ALA A 181 14.91 15.71 -0.79
CA ALA A 181 16.35 16.06 -0.79
C ALA A 181 16.89 16.38 -2.17
N ARG A 182 16.32 15.79 -3.24
CA ARG A 182 16.73 16.00 -4.64
C ARG A 182 16.09 17.24 -5.28
N THR A 183 14.99 17.73 -4.73
CA THR A 183 14.21 18.87 -5.26
C THR A 183 14.52 20.20 -4.57
N ARG A 184 15.33 20.18 -3.53
CA ARG A 184 15.93 21.37 -2.86
C ARG A 184 17.24 21.76 -3.50
#